data_8fa6175274cb2b69a29ea735b65a9a68
#
_entry.id   8fa6175274cb2b69a29ea735b65a9a68
#
_cell.length_a   1.000
_cell.length_b   1.000
_cell.length_c   1.000
_cell.angle_alpha   90.00
_cell.angle_beta   90.00
_cell.angle_gamma   90.00
#
_symmetry.space_group_name_H-M   'P 1'
#
loop_
_entity.id
_entity.type
_entity.pdbx_description
1 polymer ?
#
loop_
_entity_poly.entity_id
_entity_poly.type
_entity_poly.pdbx_seq_one_letter_code
_entity_poly.pdbx_strand_id
1 'polypeptide(L)'
;MKATQRWLSDRLQQEITLARWGTFGRPVLVFPSAGGDAEEIERFGLIDACGPLLAEGRVKLYSVDSVAGRAMIAKASPAGHRLWQLNQFHECVRWEVVPAIHADLGGQAMDVITTGASIGAFNAMAALCRYPDVFAAAIGMSGTYRIERFYDGAWTQDLFFSAPLQFLPGLEGPHLDRLRQRFAVLASGAGDWEDPGEWWRMAEALGAKGIPNRVDNWGPEFRHDWPTWHRMLPQYLRELT
;
A
#
# COMPACT_ATOMS: atom_id res chain seq x y z
N MET A 1 1.28 -5.92 21.55
CA MET A 1 2.37 -4.98 21.96
C MET A 1 2.58 -3.99 20.85
N LYS A 2 2.64 -2.68 21.15
CA LYS A 2 2.97 -1.61 20.19
C LYS A 2 4.42 -1.16 20.40
N ALA A 3 5.12 -0.82 19.31
CA ALA A 3 6.39 -0.10 19.36
C ALA A 3 6.54 0.80 18.13
N THR A 4 7.38 1.81 18.23
CA THR A 4 7.69 2.74 17.13
C THR A 4 9.21 2.86 16.98
N GLN A 5 9.64 3.03 15.74
CA GLN A 5 11.03 3.34 15.39
C GLN A 5 11.03 4.58 14.50
N ARG A 6 12.00 5.47 14.71
CA ARG A 6 12.19 6.69 13.91
C ARG A 6 13.62 6.77 13.43
N TRP A 7 13.80 7.25 12.22
CA TRP A 7 15.12 7.54 11.66
C TRP A 7 15.04 8.62 10.59
N LEU A 8 16.16 9.28 10.35
CA LEU A 8 16.32 10.17 9.21
C LEU A 8 16.49 9.29 7.96
N SER A 9 15.53 9.36 7.03
CA SER A 9 15.63 8.63 5.78
C SER A 9 16.63 9.31 4.85
N ASP A 10 17.62 8.56 4.39
CA ASP A 10 18.61 9.05 3.42
C ASP A 10 17.96 9.38 2.07
N ARG A 11 16.88 8.67 1.71
CA ARG A 11 16.17 8.89 0.44
C ARG A 11 15.23 10.09 0.49
N LEU A 12 14.54 10.26 1.60
CA LEU A 12 13.53 11.29 1.77
C LEU A 12 14.09 12.58 2.37
N GLN A 13 15.31 12.54 2.94
CA GLN A 13 15.96 13.65 3.64
C GLN A 13 15.08 14.26 4.76
N GLN A 14 14.26 13.40 5.40
CA GLN A 14 13.40 13.76 6.51
C GLN A 14 13.23 12.58 7.46
N GLU A 15 12.81 12.86 8.68
CA GLU A 15 12.45 11.79 9.62
C GLU A 15 11.21 11.05 9.14
N ILE A 16 11.24 9.72 9.29
CA ILE A 16 10.10 8.84 9.10
C ILE A 16 9.89 7.96 10.32
N THR A 17 8.64 7.58 10.54
CA THR A 17 8.23 6.71 11.63
C THR A 17 7.72 5.40 11.05
N LEU A 18 8.17 4.27 11.61
CA LEU A 18 7.60 2.95 11.43
C LEU A 18 6.97 2.52 12.76
N ALA A 19 5.67 2.38 12.79
CA ALA A 19 4.91 1.83 13.92
C ALA A 19 4.61 0.35 13.68
N ARG A 20 4.55 -0.44 14.75
CA ARG A 20 4.25 -1.88 14.68
C ARG A 20 3.33 -2.34 15.80
N TRP A 21 2.48 -3.34 15.51
CA TRP A 21 1.57 -3.99 16.45
C TRP A 21 1.63 -5.50 16.28
N GLY A 22 1.57 -6.21 17.39
CA GLY A 22 1.74 -7.67 17.45
C GLY A 22 3.15 -8.07 17.87
N THR A 23 3.36 -9.37 18.07
CA THR A 23 4.64 -9.96 18.50
C THR A 23 5.27 -10.83 17.43
N PHE A 24 4.47 -11.61 16.72
CA PHE A 24 4.89 -12.50 15.64
C PHE A 24 3.76 -12.63 14.60
N GLY A 25 3.99 -13.37 13.54
CA GLY A 25 3.05 -13.59 12.45
C GLY A 25 3.55 -13.05 11.11
N ARG A 26 2.74 -13.21 10.07
CA ARG A 26 3.05 -12.72 8.73
C ARG A 26 3.18 -11.19 8.76
N PRO A 27 4.29 -10.62 8.26
CA PRO A 27 4.43 -9.17 8.22
C PRO A 27 3.46 -8.57 7.20
N VAL A 28 2.72 -7.54 7.64
CA VAL A 28 1.78 -6.78 6.83
C VAL A 28 2.12 -5.30 6.98
N LEU A 29 2.52 -4.66 5.88
CA LEU A 29 2.78 -3.22 5.82
C LEU A 29 1.52 -2.49 5.37
N VAL A 30 0.97 -1.68 6.25
CA VAL A 30 -0.21 -0.85 6.01
C VAL A 30 0.22 0.56 5.63
N PHE A 31 -0.19 1.02 4.47
CA PHE A 31 -0.01 2.41 4.06
C PHE A 31 -1.22 3.24 4.51
N PRO A 32 -1.01 4.33 5.26
CA PRO A 32 -2.09 5.22 5.69
C PRO A 32 -2.88 5.79 4.52
N SER A 33 -4.09 6.23 4.78
CA SER A 33 -4.92 6.95 3.82
C SER A 33 -4.39 8.38 3.62
N ALA A 34 -4.64 8.99 2.48
CA ALA A 34 -4.21 10.36 2.19
C ALA A 34 -2.79 10.67 2.71
N GLY A 35 -2.62 11.71 3.51
CA GLY A 35 -1.35 12.14 4.12
C GLY A 35 -1.18 11.74 5.58
N GLY A 36 -1.78 10.64 6.03
CA GLY A 36 -1.71 10.15 7.39
C GLY A 36 -0.30 9.82 7.88
N ASP A 37 -0.13 9.74 9.17
CA ASP A 37 1.11 9.25 9.80
C ASP A 37 1.05 7.75 10.11
N ALA A 38 2.15 7.20 10.58
CA ALA A 38 2.28 5.78 10.89
C ALA A 38 1.29 5.27 11.96
N GLU A 39 0.69 6.14 12.75
CA GLU A 39 -0.26 5.78 13.81
C GLU A 39 -1.73 6.05 13.42
N GLU A 40 -1.99 6.52 12.21
CA GLU A 40 -3.35 6.78 11.70
C GLU A 40 -4.25 5.54 11.87
N ILE A 41 -3.76 4.37 11.48
CA ILE A 41 -4.52 3.12 11.51
C ILE A 41 -4.94 2.68 12.92
N GLU A 42 -4.21 3.09 13.96
CA GLU A 42 -4.59 2.86 15.34
C GLU A 42 -5.64 3.89 15.78
N ARG A 43 -5.42 5.17 15.50
CA ARG A 43 -6.37 6.23 15.86
C ARG A 43 -7.76 6.03 15.26
N PHE A 44 -7.82 5.44 14.08
CA PHE A 44 -9.08 5.13 13.41
C PHE A 44 -9.55 3.68 13.60
N GLY A 45 -9.02 2.94 14.59
CA GLY A 45 -9.55 1.65 15.02
C GLY A 45 -9.25 0.45 14.12
N LEU A 46 -8.41 0.57 13.09
CA LEU A 46 -8.09 -0.55 12.21
C LEU A 46 -7.27 -1.63 12.94
N ILE A 47 -6.44 -1.23 13.91
CA ILE A 47 -5.69 -2.16 14.77
C ILE A 47 -6.67 -3.00 15.62
N ASP A 48 -7.69 -2.38 16.20
CA ASP A 48 -8.71 -3.08 16.98
C ASP A 48 -9.49 -4.07 16.11
N ALA A 49 -9.85 -3.67 14.89
CA ALA A 49 -10.51 -4.55 13.93
C ALA A 49 -9.67 -5.79 13.58
N CYS A 50 -8.34 -5.66 13.53
CA CYS A 50 -7.42 -6.77 13.33
C CYS A 50 -7.01 -7.48 14.64
N GLY A 51 -7.52 -7.06 15.78
CA GLY A 51 -7.17 -7.57 17.10
C GLY A 51 -7.13 -9.09 17.23
N PRO A 52 -8.17 -9.83 16.78
CA PRO A 52 -8.15 -11.29 16.79
C PRO A 52 -6.95 -11.89 16.05
N LEU A 53 -6.63 -11.41 14.86
CA LEU A 53 -5.49 -11.90 14.05
C LEU A 53 -4.13 -11.61 14.70
N LEU A 54 -4.02 -10.46 15.37
CA LEU A 54 -2.85 -10.09 16.17
C LEU A 54 -2.70 -10.99 17.41
N ALA A 55 -3.80 -11.29 18.09
CA ALA A 55 -3.81 -12.16 19.27
C ALA A 55 -3.49 -13.63 18.91
N GLU A 56 -3.98 -14.10 17.78
CA GLU A 56 -3.70 -15.43 17.24
C GLU A 56 -2.26 -15.54 16.69
N GLY A 57 -1.53 -14.42 16.56
CA GLY A 57 -0.19 -14.38 15.96
C GLY A 57 -0.18 -14.72 14.47
N ARG A 58 -1.28 -14.53 13.77
CA ARG A 58 -1.35 -14.74 12.32
C ARG A 58 -0.64 -13.64 11.56
N VAL A 59 -0.76 -12.41 12.05
CA VAL A 59 -0.15 -11.22 11.44
C VAL A 59 0.62 -10.39 12.46
N LYS A 60 1.64 -9.69 11.97
CA LYS A 60 2.28 -8.59 12.66
C LYS A 60 2.14 -7.36 11.76
N LEU A 61 1.43 -6.35 12.25
CA LEU A 61 1.11 -5.15 11.47
C LEU A 61 2.21 -4.11 11.63
N TYR A 62 2.56 -3.49 10.53
CA TYR A 62 3.47 -2.35 10.44
C TYR A 62 2.78 -1.22 9.69
N SER A 63 3.06 0.03 10.05
CA SER A 63 2.60 1.19 9.29
C SER A 63 3.67 2.26 9.27
N VAL A 64 3.81 2.96 8.14
CA VAL A 64 4.83 3.98 7.91
C VAL A 64 4.17 5.31 7.54
N ASP A 65 4.82 6.43 7.90
CA ASP A 65 4.34 7.77 7.52
C ASP A 65 4.05 7.89 6.02
N SER A 66 2.86 8.39 5.65
CA SER A 66 2.44 8.55 4.26
C SER A 66 3.07 9.78 3.60
N VAL A 67 4.39 9.76 3.38
CA VAL A 67 5.10 10.84 2.68
C VAL A 67 4.56 11.00 1.25
N ALA A 68 4.32 9.88 0.55
CA ALA A 68 3.71 9.88 -0.78
C ALA A 68 2.31 10.53 -0.78
N GLY A 69 1.47 10.17 0.18
CA GLY A 69 0.12 10.76 0.30
C GLY A 69 0.17 12.25 0.59
N ARG A 70 1.04 12.68 1.49
CA ARG A 70 1.28 14.13 1.73
C ARG A 70 1.75 14.84 0.47
N ALA A 71 2.66 14.26 -0.28
CA ALA A 71 3.12 14.81 -1.55
C ALA A 71 1.98 14.94 -2.58
N MET A 72 1.09 13.96 -2.67
CA MET A 72 -0.06 14.00 -3.59
C MET A 72 -1.00 15.18 -3.30
N ILE A 73 -1.27 15.47 -2.03
CA ILE A 73 -2.22 16.50 -1.63
C ILE A 73 -1.62 17.89 -1.45
N ALA A 74 -0.29 18.02 -1.41
CA ALA A 74 0.44 19.27 -1.16
C ALA A 74 0.50 20.18 -2.41
N LYS A 75 -0.65 20.65 -2.90
CA LYS A 75 -0.77 21.44 -4.15
C LYS A 75 0.09 22.71 -4.20
N ALA A 76 0.53 23.23 -3.07
CA ALA A 76 1.41 24.41 -3.01
C ALA A 76 2.85 24.11 -3.48
N SER A 77 3.27 22.83 -3.49
CA SER A 77 4.58 22.43 -3.96
C SER A 77 4.58 22.12 -5.46
N PRO A 78 5.68 22.39 -6.18
CA PRO A 78 5.78 22.05 -7.61
C PRO A 78 5.51 20.57 -7.89
N ALA A 79 4.76 20.26 -8.93
CA ALA A 79 4.38 18.89 -9.28
C ALA A 79 5.59 17.96 -9.46
N GLY A 80 6.66 18.43 -10.09
CA GLY A 80 7.90 17.65 -10.25
C GLY A 80 8.54 17.26 -8.94
N HIS A 81 8.57 18.15 -7.94
CA HIS A 81 9.08 17.83 -6.60
C HIS A 81 8.19 16.82 -5.88
N ARG A 82 6.87 16.96 -5.97
CA ARG A 82 5.90 16.01 -5.40
C ARG A 82 6.02 14.60 -6.01
N LEU A 83 6.26 14.52 -7.32
CA LEU A 83 6.50 13.26 -8.02
C LEU A 83 7.85 12.63 -7.62
N TRP A 84 8.88 13.44 -7.47
CA TRP A 84 10.16 12.97 -6.92
C TRP A 84 9.97 12.40 -5.49
N GLN A 85 9.25 13.10 -4.60
CA GLN A 85 8.96 12.60 -3.25
C GLN A 85 8.19 11.28 -3.27
N LEU A 86 7.21 11.12 -4.17
CA LEU A 86 6.48 9.88 -4.37
C LEU A 86 7.42 8.73 -4.74
N ASN A 87 8.30 8.95 -5.70
CA ASN A 87 9.25 7.95 -6.14
C ASN A 87 10.25 7.60 -5.03
N GLN A 88 10.82 8.60 -4.35
CA GLN A 88 11.73 8.38 -3.22
C GLN A 88 11.06 7.67 -2.05
N PHE A 89 9.75 7.89 -1.83
CA PHE A 89 9.01 7.15 -0.81
C PHE A 89 8.94 5.65 -1.13
N HIS A 90 8.64 5.27 -2.36
CA HIS A 90 8.64 3.85 -2.74
C HIS A 90 10.03 3.22 -2.62
N GLU A 91 11.09 3.96 -2.97
CA GLU A 91 12.46 3.52 -2.77
C GLU A 91 12.81 3.37 -1.27
N CYS A 92 12.38 4.32 -0.44
CA CYS A 92 12.53 4.24 1.01
C CYS A 92 11.80 3.01 1.58
N VAL A 93 10.59 2.73 1.11
CA VAL A 93 9.84 1.53 1.51
C VAL A 93 10.65 0.27 1.22
N ARG A 94 11.22 0.16 0.02
CA ARG A 94 12.00 -1.03 -0.38
C ARG A 94 13.31 -1.17 0.39
N TRP A 95 14.06 -0.07 0.52
CA TRP A 95 15.46 -0.12 0.95
C TRP A 95 15.69 0.27 2.42
N GLU A 96 14.69 0.83 3.09
CA GLU A 96 14.79 1.21 4.50
C GLU A 96 13.69 0.53 5.34
N VAL A 97 12.41 0.63 4.94
CA VAL A 97 11.29 0.08 5.73
C VAL A 97 11.28 -1.45 5.72
N VAL A 98 11.43 -2.10 4.56
CA VAL A 98 11.48 -3.57 4.48
C VAL A 98 12.65 -4.16 5.27
N PRO A 99 13.89 -3.64 5.17
CA PRO A 99 14.98 -4.07 6.05
C PRO A 99 14.67 -3.88 7.55
N ALA A 100 14.02 -2.77 7.94
CA ALA A 100 13.62 -2.56 9.33
C ALA A 100 12.59 -3.60 9.81
N ILE A 101 11.62 -3.95 8.95
CA ILE A 101 10.66 -5.03 9.21
C ILE A 101 11.39 -6.37 9.39
N HIS A 102 12.31 -6.72 8.50
CA HIS A 102 13.08 -7.97 8.60
C HIS A 102 13.96 -7.99 9.86
N ALA A 103 14.59 -6.88 10.22
CA ALA A 103 15.36 -6.78 11.45
C ALA A 103 14.49 -7.02 12.70
N ASP A 104 13.27 -6.47 12.71
CA ASP A 104 12.28 -6.69 13.78
C ASP A 104 11.75 -8.13 13.85
N LEU A 105 11.85 -8.87 12.77
CA LEU A 105 11.53 -10.31 12.69
C LEU A 105 12.76 -11.21 12.99
N GLY A 106 13.78 -10.67 13.64
CA GLY A 106 14.99 -11.42 13.99
C GLY A 106 15.91 -11.70 12.80
N GLY A 107 15.86 -10.87 11.77
CA GLY A 107 16.68 -11.00 10.55
C GLY A 107 16.11 -11.99 9.53
N GLN A 108 14.92 -12.54 9.75
CA GLN A 108 14.29 -13.44 8.79
C GLN A 108 13.75 -12.65 7.59
N ALA A 109 14.24 -12.97 6.39
CA ALA A 109 13.70 -12.43 5.15
C ALA A 109 12.36 -13.11 4.83
N MET A 110 11.27 -12.49 5.23
CA MET A 110 9.89 -12.93 4.92
C MET A 110 9.27 -11.99 3.91
N ASP A 111 8.61 -12.56 2.92
CA ASP A 111 7.79 -11.75 2.00
C ASP A 111 6.69 -11.02 2.77
N VAL A 112 6.54 -9.72 2.54
CA VAL A 112 5.60 -8.83 3.21
C VAL A 112 4.29 -8.75 2.41
N ILE A 113 3.15 -8.72 3.09
CA ILE A 113 1.87 -8.32 2.48
C ILE A 113 1.75 -6.81 2.59
N THR A 114 1.38 -6.14 1.51
CA THR A 114 1.07 -4.70 1.53
C THR A 114 -0.42 -4.46 1.57
N THR A 115 -0.86 -3.42 2.24
CA THR A 115 -2.27 -3.03 2.25
C THR A 115 -2.45 -1.54 2.51
N GLY A 116 -3.62 -1.03 2.22
CA GLY A 116 -4.03 0.32 2.52
C GLY A 116 -5.39 0.65 1.92
N ALA A 117 -5.91 1.80 2.30
CA ALA A 117 -7.17 2.33 1.78
C ALA A 117 -6.94 3.64 1.01
N SER A 118 -7.75 3.91 -0.01
CA SER A 118 -7.68 5.16 -0.77
C SER A 118 -6.29 5.35 -1.44
N ILE A 119 -5.56 6.41 -1.13
CA ILE A 119 -4.16 6.63 -1.55
C ILE A 119 -3.24 5.53 -0.97
N GLY A 120 -3.55 5.01 0.21
CA GLY A 120 -2.80 3.87 0.78
C GLY A 120 -2.90 2.61 -0.07
N ALA A 121 -4.05 2.35 -0.71
CA ALA A 121 -4.23 1.26 -1.65
C ALA A 121 -3.35 1.42 -2.91
N PHE A 122 -3.22 2.65 -3.41
CA PHE A 122 -2.28 2.95 -4.48
C PHE A 122 -0.84 2.59 -4.08
N ASN A 123 -0.39 3.05 -2.90
CA ASN A 123 0.97 2.74 -2.43
C ASN A 123 1.19 1.23 -2.26
N ALA A 124 0.18 0.49 -1.77
CA ALA A 124 0.25 -0.96 -1.63
C ALA A 124 0.42 -1.67 -2.99
N MET A 125 -0.36 -1.27 -4.01
CA MET A 125 -0.23 -1.81 -5.36
C MET A 125 1.09 -1.41 -6.03
N ALA A 126 1.51 -0.14 -5.86
CA ALA A 126 2.78 0.34 -6.38
C ALA A 126 3.97 -0.44 -5.79
N ALA A 127 3.95 -0.68 -4.47
CA ALA A 127 4.98 -1.47 -3.79
C ALA A 127 5.04 -2.91 -4.34
N LEU A 128 3.90 -3.60 -4.46
CA LEU A 128 3.84 -4.95 -5.03
C LEU A 128 4.37 -4.98 -6.47
N CYS A 129 3.89 -4.06 -7.32
CA CYS A 129 4.25 -4.06 -8.74
C CYS A 129 5.71 -3.68 -8.98
N ARG A 130 6.30 -2.82 -8.15
CA ARG A 130 7.71 -2.40 -8.26
C ARG A 130 8.68 -3.39 -7.65
N TYR A 131 8.30 -4.05 -6.56
CA TYR A 131 9.22 -4.86 -5.75
C TYR A 131 8.64 -6.24 -5.42
N PRO A 132 8.27 -7.03 -6.46
CA PRO A 132 7.71 -8.37 -6.26
C PRO A 132 8.72 -9.36 -5.66
N ASP A 133 9.97 -8.96 -5.48
CA ASP A 133 11.02 -9.73 -4.81
C ASP A 133 10.88 -9.74 -3.28
N VAL A 134 10.15 -8.79 -2.70
CA VAL A 134 9.93 -8.69 -1.24
C VAL A 134 8.46 -8.61 -0.83
N PHE A 135 7.56 -8.31 -1.76
CA PHE A 135 6.13 -8.27 -1.49
C PHE A 135 5.42 -9.46 -2.12
N ALA A 136 4.66 -10.22 -1.29
CA ALA A 136 3.93 -11.41 -1.72
C ALA A 136 2.56 -11.11 -2.29
N ALA A 137 1.87 -10.16 -1.67
CA ALA A 137 0.51 -9.79 -2.04
C ALA A 137 0.23 -8.33 -1.70
N ALA A 138 -0.78 -7.76 -2.36
CA ALA A 138 -1.33 -6.45 -2.02
C ALA A 138 -2.85 -6.53 -1.83
N ILE A 139 -3.35 -5.85 -0.79
CA ILE A 139 -4.78 -5.67 -0.54
C ILE A 139 -5.08 -4.18 -0.66
N GLY A 140 -5.68 -3.77 -1.77
CA GLY A 140 -6.11 -2.39 -1.98
C GLY A 140 -7.58 -2.23 -1.66
N MET A 141 -7.91 -1.39 -0.68
CA MET A 141 -9.28 -1.10 -0.27
C MET A 141 -9.69 0.29 -0.76
N SER A 142 -10.80 0.40 -1.48
CA SER A 142 -11.33 1.68 -1.99
C SER A 142 -10.26 2.52 -2.70
N GLY A 143 -9.46 1.88 -3.56
CA GLY A 143 -8.21 2.43 -4.08
C GLY A 143 -8.39 3.56 -5.09
N THR A 144 -7.47 4.51 -5.07
CA THR A 144 -7.31 5.57 -6.07
C THR A 144 -6.04 5.27 -6.87
N TYR A 145 -6.16 4.83 -8.11
CA TYR A 145 -5.02 4.38 -8.91
C TYR A 145 -4.62 5.32 -10.04
N ARG A 146 -5.54 6.19 -10.50
CA ARG A 146 -5.24 7.27 -11.45
C ARG A 146 -4.70 8.49 -10.74
N ILE A 147 -3.42 8.46 -10.42
CA ILE A 147 -2.78 9.51 -9.60
C ILE A 147 -2.38 10.75 -10.38
N GLU A 148 -2.38 10.70 -11.70
CA GLU A 148 -2.01 11.82 -12.58
C GLU A 148 -2.83 13.09 -12.28
N ARG A 149 -4.09 12.91 -11.88
CA ARG A 149 -5.01 13.99 -11.51
C ARG A 149 -4.55 14.84 -10.30
N PHE A 150 -3.63 14.29 -9.48
CA PHE A 150 -3.07 15.04 -8.36
C PHE A 150 -1.90 15.94 -8.76
N TYR A 151 -1.40 15.81 -9.99
CA TYR A 151 -0.17 16.46 -10.45
C TYR A 151 -0.38 17.40 -11.64
N ASP A 152 -1.63 17.84 -11.87
CA ASP A 152 -2.00 18.84 -12.89
C ASP A 152 -1.52 18.46 -14.29
N GLY A 153 -1.51 17.18 -14.62
CA GLY A 153 -1.05 16.65 -15.92
C GLY A 153 0.47 16.61 -16.11
N ALA A 154 1.25 16.92 -15.06
CA ALA A 154 2.69 16.78 -15.14
C ALA A 154 3.09 15.31 -15.34
N TRP A 155 3.98 15.08 -16.30
CA TRP A 155 4.60 13.78 -16.56
C TRP A 155 6.10 13.84 -16.32
N THR A 156 6.63 12.86 -15.58
CA THR A 156 8.07 12.70 -15.31
C THR A 156 8.41 11.21 -15.25
N GLN A 157 9.69 10.86 -15.30
CA GLN A 157 10.13 9.50 -15.04
C GLN A 157 9.74 9.01 -13.63
N ASP A 158 9.71 9.91 -12.65
CA ASP A 158 9.26 9.57 -11.29
C ASP A 158 7.80 9.11 -11.27
N LEU A 159 6.92 9.79 -12.04
CA LEU A 159 5.53 9.34 -12.19
C LEU A 159 5.48 7.97 -12.86
N PHE A 160 6.20 7.79 -13.97
CA PHE A 160 6.22 6.54 -14.70
C PHE A 160 6.59 5.37 -13.79
N PHE A 161 7.71 5.48 -13.08
CA PHE A 161 8.16 4.40 -12.20
C PHE A 161 7.30 4.21 -10.94
N SER A 162 6.58 5.23 -10.50
CA SER A 162 5.76 5.14 -9.28
C SER A 162 4.34 4.65 -9.53
N ALA A 163 3.80 4.84 -10.74
CA ALA A 163 2.41 4.54 -11.05
C ALA A 163 2.27 3.22 -11.86
N PRO A 164 1.73 2.14 -11.26
CA PRO A 164 1.57 0.87 -11.96
C PRO A 164 0.84 0.97 -13.30
N LEU A 165 -0.20 1.80 -13.38
CA LEU A 165 -0.94 2.01 -14.63
C LEU A 165 -0.07 2.60 -15.76
N GLN A 166 1.06 3.24 -15.44
CA GLN A 166 1.99 3.80 -16.43
C GLN A 166 2.99 2.75 -16.93
N PHE A 167 3.58 1.93 -16.04
CA PHE A 167 4.66 1.03 -16.43
C PHE A 167 4.20 -0.40 -16.74
N LEU A 168 3.10 -0.89 -16.14
CA LEU A 168 2.62 -2.26 -16.39
C LEU A 168 2.41 -2.56 -17.88
N PRO A 169 1.84 -1.68 -18.70
CA PRO A 169 1.63 -1.98 -20.12
C PRO A 169 2.92 -2.37 -20.87
N GLY A 170 4.04 -1.74 -20.54
CA GLY A 170 5.36 -2.03 -21.13
C GLY A 170 6.21 -3.04 -20.36
N LEU A 171 5.72 -3.58 -19.25
CA LEU A 171 6.52 -4.46 -18.38
C LEU A 171 6.72 -5.84 -19.03
N GLU A 172 7.96 -6.34 -19.03
CA GLU A 172 8.35 -7.63 -19.61
C GLU A 172 9.50 -8.27 -18.80
N GLY A 173 9.86 -9.50 -19.18
CA GLY A 173 11.03 -10.21 -18.66
C GLY A 173 10.91 -10.67 -17.22
N PRO A 174 12.04 -10.96 -16.54
CA PRO A 174 12.07 -11.61 -15.23
C PRO A 174 11.30 -10.89 -14.13
N HIS A 175 11.17 -9.56 -14.21
CA HIS A 175 10.38 -8.80 -13.26
C HIS A 175 8.89 -9.15 -13.37
N LEU A 176 8.35 -9.16 -14.60
CA LEU A 176 6.97 -9.58 -14.86
C LEU A 176 6.75 -11.04 -14.44
N ASP A 177 7.70 -11.94 -14.74
CA ASP A 177 7.57 -13.35 -14.38
C ASP A 177 7.49 -13.55 -12.86
N ARG A 178 8.22 -12.76 -12.10
CA ARG A 178 8.11 -12.75 -10.64
C ARG A 178 6.78 -12.16 -10.16
N LEU A 179 6.32 -11.08 -10.79
CA LEU A 179 5.05 -10.44 -10.43
C LEU A 179 3.85 -11.35 -10.72
N ARG A 180 3.93 -12.20 -11.74
CA ARG A 180 2.93 -13.25 -12.03
C ARG A 180 2.81 -14.32 -10.93
N GLN A 181 3.77 -14.40 -10.03
CA GLN A 181 3.73 -15.29 -8.86
C GLN A 181 3.16 -14.59 -7.61
N ARG A 182 2.70 -13.36 -7.75
CA ARG A 182 2.14 -12.54 -6.68
C ARG A 182 0.63 -12.43 -6.83
N PHE A 183 -0.04 -11.91 -5.82
CA PHE A 183 -1.48 -11.81 -5.81
C PHE A 183 -1.96 -10.42 -5.38
N ALA A 184 -2.97 -9.90 -6.04
CA ALA A 184 -3.57 -8.62 -5.71
C ALA A 184 -5.07 -8.77 -5.40
N VAL A 185 -5.53 -8.21 -4.29
CA VAL A 185 -6.95 -8.01 -3.98
C VAL A 185 -7.29 -6.55 -4.20
N LEU A 186 -8.33 -6.30 -4.96
CA LEU A 186 -8.87 -4.97 -5.26
C LEU A 186 -10.30 -4.93 -4.74
N ALA A 187 -10.46 -4.47 -3.50
CA ALA A 187 -11.75 -4.43 -2.82
C ALA A 187 -12.30 -3.01 -2.76
N SER A 188 -13.59 -2.84 -2.96
CA SER A 188 -14.26 -1.56 -2.81
C SER A 188 -15.73 -1.76 -2.45
N GLY A 189 -16.31 -0.78 -1.79
CA GLY A 189 -17.75 -0.60 -1.77
C GLY A 189 -18.27 -0.06 -3.10
N ALA A 190 -19.55 0.22 -3.13
CA ALA A 190 -20.22 0.96 -4.21
C ALA A 190 -21.12 2.08 -3.64
N GLY A 191 -20.90 2.43 -2.36
CA GLY A 191 -21.59 3.52 -1.68
C GLY A 191 -20.95 4.88 -1.91
N ASP A 192 -21.26 5.83 -1.04
CA ASP A 192 -20.79 7.21 -1.17
C ASP A 192 -19.28 7.30 -1.26
N TRP A 193 -18.77 8.11 -2.20
CA TRP A 193 -17.37 8.43 -2.45
C TRP A 193 -16.51 7.27 -2.99
N GLU A 194 -17.12 6.12 -3.30
CA GLU A 194 -16.44 5.02 -4.01
C GLU A 194 -16.42 5.29 -5.52
N ASP A 195 -15.32 4.87 -6.19
CA ASP A 195 -15.19 4.95 -7.64
C ASP A 195 -14.84 3.54 -8.20
N PRO A 196 -15.86 2.76 -8.61
CA PRO A 196 -15.64 1.45 -9.19
C PRO A 196 -14.71 1.44 -10.41
N GLY A 197 -14.61 2.53 -11.15
CA GLY A 197 -13.72 2.65 -12.29
C GLY A 197 -12.24 2.62 -11.94
N GLU A 198 -11.86 2.95 -10.74
CA GLU A 198 -10.46 2.93 -10.29
C GLU A 198 -9.95 1.50 -10.14
N TRP A 199 -10.66 0.66 -9.39
CA TRP A 199 -10.21 -0.71 -9.14
C TRP A 199 -10.37 -1.62 -10.35
N TRP A 200 -11.42 -1.44 -11.18
CA TRP A 200 -11.54 -2.18 -12.43
C TRP A 200 -10.39 -1.91 -13.39
N ARG A 201 -10.00 -0.65 -13.55
CA ARG A 201 -8.87 -0.27 -14.39
C ARG A 201 -7.55 -0.89 -13.91
N MET A 202 -7.33 -0.91 -12.59
CA MET A 202 -6.14 -1.55 -12.03
C MET A 202 -6.16 -3.07 -12.25
N ALA A 203 -7.32 -3.70 -12.06
CA ALA A 203 -7.50 -5.13 -12.30
C ALA A 203 -7.26 -5.50 -13.76
N GLU A 204 -7.78 -4.72 -14.70
CA GLU A 204 -7.56 -4.91 -16.14
C GLU A 204 -6.07 -4.80 -16.50
N ALA A 205 -5.36 -3.81 -15.95
CA ALA A 205 -3.93 -3.65 -16.19
C ALA A 205 -3.12 -4.84 -15.67
N LEU A 206 -3.44 -5.36 -14.49
CA LEU A 206 -2.84 -6.57 -13.93
C LEU A 206 -3.19 -7.80 -14.77
N GLY A 207 -4.45 -7.99 -15.09
CA GLY A 207 -4.95 -9.13 -15.88
C GLY A 207 -4.36 -9.18 -17.29
N ALA A 208 -4.21 -8.03 -17.96
CA ALA A 208 -3.59 -7.94 -19.28
C ALA A 208 -2.12 -8.43 -19.29
N LYS A 209 -1.45 -8.43 -18.13
CA LYS A 209 -0.09 -8.96 -17.93
C LYS A 209 -0.07 -10.38 -17.35
N GLY A 210 -1.23 -10.99 -17.12
CA GLY A 210 -1.33 -12.32 -16.50
C GLY A 210 -0.95 -12.34 -15.03
N ILE A 211 -1.07 -11.19 -14.35
CA ILE A 211 -0.80 -11.07 -12.91
C ILE A 211 -2.08 -11.47 -12.16
N PRO A 212 -2.02 -12.48 -11.27
CA PRO A 212 -3.17 -12.93 -10.52
C PRO A 212 -3.77 -11.83 -9.66
N ASN A 213 -5.07 -11.58 -9.86
CA ASN A 213 -5.79 -10.60 -9.07
C ASN A 213 -7.26 -10.98 -8.89
N ARG A 214 -7.89 -10.40 -7.87
CA ARG A 214 -9.30 -10.55 -7.56
C ARG A 214 -9.92 -9.19 -7.32
N VAL A 215 -11.10 -8.98 -7.88
CA VAL A 215 -11.93 -7.80 -7.65
C VAL A 215 -13.12 -8.17 -6.78
N ASP A 216 -13.29 -7.51 -5.66
CA ASP A 216 -14.41 -7.72 -4.75
C ASP A 216 -15.22 -6.43 -4.59
N ASN A 217 -16.46 -6.44 -5.10
CA ASN A 217 -17.44 -5.39 -4.85
C ASN A 217 -18.30 -5.76 -3.65
N TRP A 218 -18.17 -4.97 -2.58
CA TRP A 218 -18.88 -5.19 -1.32
C TRP A 218 -20.32 -4.68 -1.31
N GLY A 219 -20.69 -3.87 -2.30
CA GLY A 219 -22.06 -3.38 -2.45
C GLY A 219 -22.27 -1.92 -1.99
N PRO A 220 -23.48 -1.38 -2.22
CA PRO A 220 -23.77 0.04 -2.03
C PRO A 220 -23.85 0.48 -0.56
N GLU A 221 -24.00 -0.42 0.38
CA GLU A 221 -23.96 -0.14 1.82
C GLU A 221 -22.56 0.15 2.35
N PHE A 222 -21.52 -0.14 1.58
CA PHE A 222 -20.14 0.09 1.94
C PHE A 222 -19.63 1.36 1.26
N ARG A 223 -19.27 2.34 2.08
CA ARG A 223 -18.80 3.67 1.67
C ARG A 223 -17.30 3.76 1.75
N HIS A 224 -16.73 4.81 1.17
CA HIS A 224 -15.31 5.14 1.25
C HIS A 224 -14.93 5.66 2.65
N ASP A 225 -14.95 4.79 3.66
CA ASP A 225 -14.77 5.18 5.07
C ASP A 225 -14.23 4.02 5.92
N TRP A 226 -13.71 4.34 7.10
CA TRP A 226 -13.10 3.44 8.05
C TRP A 226 -13.99 2.25 8.45
N PRO A 227 -15.30 2.40 8.73
CA PRO A 227 -16.17 1.26 9.02
C PRO A 227 -16.18 0.19 7.94
N THR A 228 -16.06 0.57 6.67
CA THR A 228 -15.92 -0.36 5.54
C THR A 228 -14.59 -1.10 5.63
N TRP A 229 -13.49 -0.37 5.81
CA TRP A 229 -12.14 -0.95 5.84
C TRP A 229 -11.89 -1.82 7.07
N HIS A 230 -12.56 -1.55 8.21
CA HIS A 230 -12.55 -2.41 9.39
C HIS A 230 -13.11 -3.80 9.12
N ARG A 231 -14.03 -3.92 8.17
CA ARG A 231 -14.62 -5.21 7.79
C ARG A 231 -13.78 -5.89 6.70
N MET A 232 -13.26 -5.13 5.75
CA MET A 232 -12.49 -5.63 4.61
C MET A 232 -11.15 -6.24 5.06
N LEU A 233 -10.31 -5.47 5.75
CA LEU A 233 -8.94 -5.89 6.01
C LEU A 233 -8.83 -7.20 6.80
N PRO A 234 -9.53 -7.40 7.93
CA PRO A 234 -9.44 -8.66 8.66
C PRO A 234 -9.91 -9.88 7.86
N GLN A 235 -10.89 -9.72 6.97
CA GLN A 235 -11.34 -10.80 6.11
C GLN A 235 -10.22 -11.23 5.15
N TYR A 236 -9.63 -10.29 4.41
CA TYR A 236 -8.57 -10.62 3.45
C TYR A 236 -7.30 -11.12 4.12
N LEU A 237 -6.96 -10.60 5.28
CA LEU A 237 -5.82 -11.12 6.03
C LEU A 237 -6.04 -12.57 6.49
N ARG A 238 -7.28 -12.96 6.91
CA ARG A 238 -7.57 -14.37 7.22
C ARG A 238 -7.41 -15.30 6.02
N GLU A 239 -7.74 -14.81 4.83
CA GLU A 239 -7.63 -15.59 3.60
C GLU A 239 -6.18 -15.77 3.15
N LEU A 240 -5.30 -14.79 3.41
CA LEU A 240 -3.93 -14.76 2.92
C LEU A 240 -2.89 -15.20 3.95
N THR A 241 -3.27 -15.42 5.20
CA THR A 241 -2.41 -15.83 6.30
C THR A 241 -2.99 -17.01 7.08
#